data_0d3494fc037bbfb869c7b2fd435c8b7c
#
_entry.id   0d3494fc037bbfb869c7b2fd435c8b7c
#
_cell.length_a   1.000
_cell.length_b   1.000
_cell.length_c   1.000
_cell.angle_alpha   90.00
_cell.angle_beta   90.00
_cell.angle_gamma   90.00
#
_symmetry.space_group_name_H-M   'P 1'
#
loop_
_entity.id
_entity.type
_entity.pdbx_description
1 polymer ?
#
loop_
_entity_poly.entity_id
_entity_poly.type
_entity_poly.pdbx_seq_one_letter_code
_entity_poly.pdbx_strand_id
1 'polypeptide(L)'
;MFSLDFSPLWPYWPTFLLGAWLTLKMTCVAVFFGLIVGMLVAFAKRARVPVLTRLCIIYIEAVRNTPFLVQIFLLYFGLASIGLRMPTFAAAALAMTINIGAYAAEIIRAGLESVPRGQIEAAECLGLPKWRIGWHVMLQPSIEKVYPALTSQFLLMMQASAIASQISAEELTAVANTVQSDTFRSLETYIVVAGLYLVLSLIIKLIAWQVGEHLFKRRRAIRLAAKRAGKAPPDPQRIDTVIPGGAA
;
A
#
# COMPACT_ATOMS: atom_id res chain seq x y z
N MET A 1 -4.48 -39.62 -17.01
CA MET A 1 -3.78 -39.11 -15.80
C MET A 1 -3.24 -37.72 -16.13
N PHE A 2 -3.67 -36.67 -15.41
CA PHE A 2 -3.08 -35.35 -15.59
C PHE A 2 -1.67 -35.39 -14.97
N SER A 3 -0.64 -35.32 -15.80
CA SER A 3 0.74 -35.14 -15.33
C SER A 3 1.11 -33.67 -15.50
N LEU A 4 1.50 -33.01 -14.40
CA LEU A 4 2.07 -31.67 -14.47
C LEU A 4 3.43 -31.76 -15.18
N ASP A 5 3.62 -30.94 -16.20
CA ASP A 5 4.88 -30.85 -16.94
C ASP A 5 5.29 -29.36 -17.04
N PHE A 6 6.33 -29.00 -16.34
CA PHE A 6 6.88 -27.63 -16.29
C PHE A 6 8.00 -27.41 -17.34
N SER A 7 8.41 -28.46 -18.06
CA SER A 7 9.53 -28.36 -19.01
C SER A 7 9.30 -27.32 -20.12
N PRO A 8 8.08 -27.12 -20.68
CA PRO A 8 7.84 -26.09 -21.69
C PRO A 8 7.96 -24.64 -21.16
N LEU A 9 7.97 -24.45 -19.85
CA LEU A 9 8.03 -23.11 -19.24
C LEU A 9 9.46 -22.60 -19.07
N TRP A 10 10.48 -23.47 -19.10
CA TRP A 10 11.89 -23.07 -18.90
C TRP A 10 12.39 -21.99 -19.85
N PRO A 11 12.07 -22.02 -21.17
CA PRO A 11 12.48 -20.95 -22.08
C PRO A 11 11.92 -19.58 -21.73
N TYR A 12 10.76 -19.52 -21.04
CA TYR A 12 10.06 -18.29 -20.67
C TYR A 12 10.49 -17.72 -19.31
N TRP A 13 11.45 -18.39 -18.61
CA TRP A 13 11.88 -17.93 -17.29
C TRP A 13 12.38 -16.46 -17.26
N PRO A 14 13.19 -15.99 -18.23
CA PRO A 14 13.58 -14.58 -18.30
C PRO A 14 12.37 -13.63 -18.44
N THR A 15 11.35 -14.03 -19.19
CA THR A 15 10.13 -13.26 -19.40
C THR A 15 9.29 -13.15 -18.11
N PHE A 16 9.17 -14.24 -17.34
CA PHE A 16 8.54 -14.22 -16.03
C PHE A 16 9.25 -13.26 -15.05
N LEU A 17 10.58 -13.29 -15.01
CA LEU A 17 11.36 -12.38 -14.18
C LEU A 17 11.20 -10.91 -14.60
N LEU A 18 11.15 -10.65 -15.91
CA LEU A 18 10.88 -9.31 -16.42
C LEU A 18 9.47 -8.84 -16.02
N GLY A 19 8.44 -9.69 -16.18
CA GLY A 19 7.08 -9.40 -15.73
C GLY A 19 7.01 -9.11 -14.24
N ALA A 20 7.68 -9.93 -13.42
CA ALA A 20 7.78 -9.72 -11.97
C ALA A 20 8.46 -8.38 -11.62
N TRP A 21 9.52 -8.02 -12.33
CA TRP A 21 10.20 -6.73 -12.19
C TRP A 21 9.29 -5.55 -12.56
N LEU A 22 8.54 -5.65 -13.67
CA LEU A 22 7.62 -4.61 -14.11
C LEU A 22 6.45 -4.45 -13.12
N THR A 23 5.92 -5.54 -12.57
CA THR A 23 4.93 -5.52 -11.46
C THR A 23 5.48 -4.75 -10.26
N LEU A 24 6.69 -5.08 -9.82
CA LEU A 24 7.34 -4.41 -8.68
C LEU A 24 7.58 -2.94 -8.96
N LYS A 25 8.13 -2.59 -10.13
CA LYS A 25 8.39 -1.22 -10.56
C LYS A 25 7.12 -0.38 -10.58
N MET A 26 6.05 -0.91 -11.19
CA MET A 26 4.75 -0.23 -11.25
C MET A 26 4.17 0.00 -9.85
N THR A 27 4.24 -1.02 -8.99
CA THR A 27 3.80 -0.91 -7.59
C THR A 27 4.60 0.13 -6.81
N CYS A 28 5.93 0.14 -6.93
CA CYS A 28 6.77 1.13 -6.24
C CYS A 28 6.44 2.56 -6.67
N VAL A 29 6.27 2.80 -7.97
CA VAL A 29 5.87 4.11 -8.51
C VAL A 29 4.50 4.53 -7.95
N ALA A 30 3.53 3.63 -8.01
CA ALA A 30 2.18 3.89 -7.53
C ALA A 30 2.12 4.13 -6.01
N VAL A 31 2.87 3.37 -5.22
CA VAL A 31 2.97 3.55 -3.75
C VAL A 31 3.60 4.89 -3.42
N PHE A 32 4.70 5.25 -4.09
CA PHE A 32 5.38 6.52 -3.83
C PHE A 32 4.46 7.72 -4.09
N PHE A 33 3.88 7.80 -5.27
CA PHE A 33 2.98 8.92 -5.60
C PHE A 33 1.64 8.83 -4.87
N GLY A 34 1.11 7.62 -4.67
CA GLY A 34 -0.12 7.39 -3.92
C GLY A 34 -0.02 7.82 -2.45
N LEU A 35 1.13 7.61 -1.80
CA LEU A 35 1.38 8.12 -0.46
C LEU A 35 1.40 9.65 -0.41
N ILE A 36 2.01 10.30 -1.41
CA ILE A 36 2.02 11.76 -1.51
C ILE A 36 0.58 12.28 -1.65
N VAL A 37 -0.20 11.71 -2.59
CA VAL A 37 -1.61 12.07 -2.78
C VAL A 37 -2.41 11.82 -1.50
N GLY A 38 -2.25 10.65 -0.87
CA GLY A 38 -2.94 10.29 0.37
C GLY A 38 -2.64 11.27 1.51
N MET A 39 -1.38 11.65 1.68
CA MET A 39 -0.96 12.65 2.65
C MET A 39 -1.60 14.02 2.38
N LEU A 40 -1.53 14.50 1.14
CA LEU A 40 -2.12 15.78 0.73
C LEU A 40 -3.62 15.80 0.99
N VAL A 41 -4.34 14.75 0.61
CA VAL A 41 -5.79 14.62 0.83
C VAL A 41 -6.13 14.54 2.32
N ALA A 42 -5.38 13.79 3.13
CA ALA A 42 -5.59 13.70 4.57
C ALA A 42 -5.43 15.07 5.26
N PHE A 43 -4.40 15.84 4.90
CA PHE A 43 -4.19 17.18 5.43
C PHE A 43 -5.22 18.18 4.89
N ALA A 44 -5.61 18.09 3.62
CA ALA A 44 -6.63 18.94 3.03
C ALA A 44 -7.99 18.80 3.73
N LYS A 45 -8.40 17.57 4.06
CA LYS A 45 -9.61 17.32 4.88
C LYS A 45 -9.52 17.99 6.26
N ARG A 46 -8.33 18.10 6.83
CA ARG A 46 -8.12 18.71 8.15
C ARG A 46 -8.09 20.25 8.11
N ALA A 47 -7.81 20.85 6.98
CA ALA A 47 -7.72 22.32 6.83
C ALA A 47 -9.07 23.04 7.08
N ARG A 48 -10.19 22.31 7.24
CA ARG A 48 -11.55 22.82 7.54
C ARG A 48 -12.07 23.83 6.50
N VAL A 49 -11.53 23.81 5.28
CA VAL A 49 -12.06 24.58 4.16
C VAL A 49 -13.21 23.78 3.53
N PRO A 50 -14.48 24.24 3.60
CA PRO A 50 -15.64 23.40 3.27
C PRO A 50 -15.60 22.83 1.85
N VAL A 51 -15.21 23.65 0.87
CA VAL A 51 -15.13 23.22 -0.56
C VAL A 51 -14.07 22.14 -0.73
N LEU A 52 -12.87 22.35 -0.21
CA LEU A 52 -11.74 21.42 -0.30
C LEU A 52 -12.07 20.08 0.39
N THR A 53 -12.66 20.15 1.58
CA THR A 53 -13.10 18.96 2.32
C THR A 53 -14.12 18.15 1.53
N ARG A 54 -15.10 18.83 0.89
CA ARG A 54 -16.11 18.16 0.06
C ARG A 54 -15.50 17.47 -1.16
N LEU A 55 -14.57 18.12 -1.86
CA LEU A 55 -13.85 17.52 -2.99
C LEU A 55 -13.05 16.29 -2.58
N CYS A 56 -12.35 16.35 -1.44
CA CYS A 56 -11.63 15.20 -0.88
C CYS A 56 -12.56 14.04 -0.55
N ILE A 57 -13.74 14.30 0.02
CA ILE A 57 -14.74 13.26 0.33
C ILE A 57 -15.24 12.63 -0.97
N ILE A 58 -15.62 13.42 -1.97
CA ILE A 58 -16.09 12.90 -3.27
C ILE A 58 -15.02 11.99 -3.90
N TYR A 59 -13.76 12.43 -3.91
CA TYR A 59 -12.65 11.64 -4.44
C TYR A 59 -12.50 10.30 -3.70
N ILE A 60 -12.46 10.32 -2.37
CA ILE A 60 -12.28 9.12 -1.55
C ILE A 60 -13.45 8.15 -1.76
N GLU A 61 -14.68 8.65 -1.69
CA GLU A 61 -15.88 7.82 -1.85
C GLU A 61 -15.98 7.25 -3.28
N ALA A 62 -15.72 8.05 -4.31
CA ALA A 62 -15.75 7.58 -5.69
C ALA A 62 -14.73 6.45 -5.93
N VAL A 63 -13.50 6.61 -5.44
CA VAL A 63 -12.44 5.61 -5.65
C VAL A 63 -12.68 4.36 -4.80
N ARG A 64 -13.09 4.50 -3.54
CA ARG A 64 -13.25 3.34 -2.64
C ARG A 64 -14.51 2.52 -2.88
N ASN A 65 -15.53 3.11 -3.50
CA ASN A 65 -16.81 2.44 -3.80
C ASN A 65 -16.93 1.99 -5.26
N THR A 66 -15.86 2.09 -6.06
CA THR A 66 -15.83 1.55 -7.42
C THR A 66 -14.76 0.47 -7.57
N PRO A 67 -15.00 -0.58 -8.37
CA PRO A 67 -14.00 -1.62 -8.63
C PRO A 67 -12.75 -1.05 -9.33
N PHE A 68 -11.57 -1.52 -8.93
CA PHE A 68 -10.31 -1.06 -9.54
C PHE A 68 -10.26 -1.31 -11.06
N LEU A 69 -10.84 -2.42 -11.54
CA LEU A 69 -10.95 -2.71 -12.96
C LEU A 69 -11.67 -1.59 -13.73
N VAL A 70 -12.76 -1.06 -13.17
CA VAL A 70 -13.52 0.04 -13.79
C VAL A 70 -12.69 1.32 -13.80
N GLN A 71 -11.96 1.60 -12.72
CA GLN A 71 -11.10 2.78 -12.61
C GLN A 71 -10.00 2.78 -13.68
N ILE A 72 -9.30 1.65 -13.86
CA ILE A 72 -8.24 1.56 -14.86
C ILE A 72 -8.76 1.67 -16.28
N PHE A 73 -9.94 1.10 -16.58
CA PHE A 73 -10.58 1.23 -17.90
C PHE A 73 -11.04 2.64 -18.18
N LEU A 74 -11.72 3.30 -17.23
CA LEU A 74 -12.15 4.69 -17.39
C LEU A 74 -10.96 5.62 -17.60
N LEU A 75 -9.86 5.38 -16.90
CA LEU A 75 -8.66 6.18 -17.05
C LEU A 75 -7.98 5.93 -18.40
N TYR A 76 -7.76 4.68 -18.78
CA TYR A 76 -7.03 4.35 -20.01
C TYR A 76 -7.84 4.70 -21.27
N PHE A 77 -9.07 4.19 -21.37
CA PHE A 77 -9.93 4.44 -22.54
C PHE A 77 -10.58 5.83 -22.50
N GLY A 78 -10.95 6.32 -21.32
CA GLY A 78 -11.54 7.65 -21.16
C GLY A 78 -10.56 8.77 -21.54
N LEU A 79 -9.28 8.68 -21.13
CA LEU A 79 -8.27 9.65 -21.57
C LEU A 79 -8.00 9.55 -23.08
N ALA A 80 -7.94 8.33 -23.61
CA ALA A 80 -7.75 8.12 -25.05
C ALA A 80 -8.90 8.73 -25.89
N SER A 81 -10.15 8.68 -25.41
CA SER A 81 -11.32 9.25 -26.11
C SER A 81 -11.28 10.77 -26.26
N ILE A 82 -10.60 11.47 -25.33
CA ILE A 82 -10.37 12.92 -25.39
C ILE A 82 -9.03 13.30 -26.02
N GLY A 83 -8.34 12.34 -26.68
CA GLY A 83 -7.09 12.56 -27.40
C GLY A 83 -5.82 12.42 -26.56
N LEU A 84 -5.92 12.14 -25.24
CA LEU A 84 -4.77 11.94 -24.34
C LEU A 84 -4.37 10.45 -24.30
N ARG A 85 -3.52 10.02 -25.22
CA ARG A 85 -3.00 8.66 -25.27
C ARG A 85 -1.82 8.49 -24.34
N MET A 86 -1.91 7.54 -23.42
CA MET A 86 -0.83 7.21 -22.49
C MET A 86 -0.31 5.78 -22.75
N PRO A 87 1.00 5.53 -22.54
CA PRO A 87 1.51 4.16 -22.48
C PRO A 87 0.78 3.36 -21.39
N THR A 88 0.53 2.08 -21.65
CA THR A 88 -0.24 1.20 -20.73
C THR A 88 0.36 1.15 -19.33
N PHE A 89 1.69 1.08 -19.21
CA PHE A 89 2.40 1.15 -17.93
C PHE A 89 2.08 2.44 -17.15
N ALA A 90 2.11 3.59 -17.84
CA ALA A 90 1.84 4.88 -17.21
C ALA A 90 0.38 5.01 -16.76
N ALA A 91 -0.56 4.55 -17.59
CA ALA A 91 -1.97 4.53 -17.26
C ALA A 91 -2.27 3.62 -16.06
N ALA A 92 -1.68 2.42 -16.03
CA ALA A 92 -1.80 1.49 -14.91
C ALA A 92 -1.20 2.09 -13.61
N ALA A 93 0.02 2.64 -13.68
CA ALA A 93 0.66 3.26 -12.53
C ALA A 93 -0.14 4.47 -12.01
N LEU A 94 -0.74 5.27 -12.88
CA LEU A 94 -1.59 6.39 -12.50
C LEU A 94 -2.89 5.92 -11.84
N ALA A 95 -3.57 4.91 -12.39
CA ALA A 95 -4.76 4.32 -11.79
C ALA A 95 -4.48 3.76 -10.39
N MET A 96 -3.38 3.02 -10.24
CA MET A 96 -2.92 2.51 -8.94
C MET A 96 -2.58 3.65 -7.97
N THR A 97 -1.95 4.72 -8.45
CA THR A 97 -1.63 5.92 -7.64
C THR A 97 -2.90 6.57 -7.08
N ILE A 98 -3.91 6.77 -7.93
CA ILE A 98 -5.20 7.33 -7.54
C ILE A 98 -5.87 6.43 -6.50
N ASN A 99 -5.86 5.13 -6.72
CA ASN A 99 -6.47 4.16 -5.80
C ASN A 99 -5.75 4.14 -4.44
N ILE A 100 -4.43 3.98 -4.44
CA ILE A 100 -3.62 4.01 -3.21
C ILE A 100 -3.82 5.34 -2.46
N GLY A 101 -3.87 6.46 -3.19
CA GLY A 101 -4.05 7.78 -2.60
C GLY A 101 -5.33 7.90 -1.79
N ALA A 102 -6.44 7.37 -2.29
CA ALA A 102 -7.73 7.40 -1.59
C ALA A 102 -7.71 6.53 -0.31
N TYR A 103 -7.17 5.31 -0.40
CA TYR A 103 -7.05 4.42 0.76
C TYR A 103 -6.04 4.94 1.78
N ALA A 104 -4.88 5.42 1.34
CA ALA A 104 -3.86 5.98 2.22
C ALA A 104 -4.38 7.23 2.95
N ALA A 105 -5.16 8.09 2.28
CA ALA A 105 -5.77 9.27 2.91
C ALA A 105 -6.63 8.90 4.13
N GLU A 106 -7.49 7.90 4.00
CA GLU A 106 -8.35 7.44 5.10
C GLU A 106 -7.55 6.73 6.21
N ILE A 107 -6.55 5.91 5.84
CA ILE A 107 -5.68 5.25 6.82
C ILE A 107 -4.90 6.31 7.63
N ILE A 108 -4.29 7.29 6.96
CA ILE A 108 -3.55 8.38 7.61
C ILE A 108 -4.48 9.22 8.48
N ARG A 109 -5.68 9.57 8.00
CA ARG A 109 -6.69 10.31 8.76
C ARG A 109 -7.07 9.57 10.06
N ALA A 110 -7.37 8.28 9.96
CA ALA A 110 -7.68 7.45 11.12
C ALA A 110 -6.52 7.41 12.13
N GLY A 111 -5.28 7.36 11.64
CA GLY A 111 -4.09 7.47 12.49
C GLY A 111 -4.01 8.80 13.24
N LEU A 112 -4.20 9.91 12.54
CA LEU A 112 -4.18 11.25 13.15
C LEU A 112 -5.28 11.45 14.19
N GLU A 113 -6.47 10.87 13.96
CA GLU A 113 -7.60 10.94 14.89
C GLU A 113 -7.43 10.00 16.10
N SER A 114 -6.58 9.01 16.01
CA SER A 114 -6.32 8.07 17.09
C SER A 114 -5.42 8.61 18.21
N VAL A 115 -4.90 9.83 18.07
CA VAL A 115 -4.09 10.49 19.10
C VAL A 115 -5.01 11.03 20.19
N PRO A 116 -4.83 10.63 21.46
CA PRO A 116 -5.65 11.12 22.57
C PRO A 116 -5.54 12.65 22.74
N ARG A 117 -6.67 13.33 22.89
CA ARG A 117 -6.72 14.78 23.07
C ARG A 117 -5.89 15.25 24.27
N GLY A 118 -5.88 14.48 25.36
CA GLY A 118 -5.08 14.81 26.54
C GLY A 118 -3.57 14.90 26.27
N GLN A 119 -3.03 14.17 25.28
CA GLN A 119 -1.62 14.31 24.88
C GLN A 119 -1.38 15.65 24.18
N ILE A 120 -2.32 16.11 23.40
CA ILE A 120 -2.26 17.40 22.71
C ILE A 120 -2.36 18.53 23.72
N GLU A 121 -3.34 18.46 24.61
CA GLU A 121 -3.56 19.44 25.69
C GLU A 121 -2.36 19.52 26.65
N ALA A 122 -1.79 18.38 27.04
CA ALA A 122 -0.58 18.35 27.87
C ALA A 122 0.60 19.03 27.17
N ALA A 123 0.76 18.80 25.87
CA ALA A 123 1.82 19.45 25.09
C ALA A 123 1.60 20.96 24.94
N GLU A 124 0.35 21.41 24.83
CA GLU A 124 -0.02 22.83 24.83
C GLU A 124 0.26 23.48 26.20
N CYS A 125 -0.07 22.79 27.29
CA CYS A 125 0.23 23.28 28.67
C CYS A 125 1.74 23.39 28.92
N LEU A 126 2.56 22.54 28.28
CA LEU A 126 4.02 22.66 28.33
C LEU A 126 4.59 23.77 27.43
N GLY A 127 3.74 24.55 26.78
CA GLY A 127 4.16 25.67 25.92
C GLY A 127 4.83 25.24 24.62
N LEU A 128 4.62 23.99 24.16
CA LEU A 128 5.21 23.55 22.91
C LEU A 128 4.57 24.28 21.71
N PRO A 129 5.37 24.75 20.75
CA PRO A 129 4.83 25.41 19.57
C PRO A 129 4.03 24.41 18.71
N LYS A 130 2.96 24.89 18.06
CA LYS A 130 2.01 24.09 17.29
C LYS A 130 2.67 23.13 16.28
N TRP A 131 3.78 23.55 15.64
CA TRP A 131 4.50 22.70 14.70
C TRP A 131 5.18 21.50 15.38
N ARG A 132 5.71 21.65 16.61
CA ARG A 132 6.27 20.53 17.39
C ARG A 132 5.18 19.57 17.85
N ILE A 133 4.04 20.10 18.29
CA ILE A 133 2.88 19.29 18.64
C ILE A 133 2.43 18.49 17.41
N GLY A 134 2.27 19.14 16.26
CA GLY A 134 1.89 18.47 15.00
C GLY A 134 2.87 17.37 14.58
N TRP A 135 4.17 17.62 14.67
CA TRP A 135 5.19 16.69 14.22
C TRP A 135 5.46 15.55 15.21
N HIS A 136 5.75 15.88 16.48
CA HIS A 136 6.22 14.88 17.46
C HIS A 136 5.09 14.21 18.24
N VAL A 137 4.01 14.95 18.53
CA VAL A 137 2.90 14.44 19.35
C VAL A 137 1.82 13.80 18.48
N MET A 138 1.58 14.34 17.27
CA MET A 138 0.52 13.84 16.41
C MET A 138 1.02 12.95 15.28
N LEU A 139 1.89 13.47 14.40
CA LEU A 139 2.23 12.79 13.14
C LEU A 139 3.08 11.53 13.39
N GLN A 140 4.14 11.63 14.18
CA GLN A 140 5.06 10.54 14.40
C GLN A 140 4.40 9.30 15.04
N PRO A 141 3.61 9.42 16.13
CA PRO A 141 2.88 8.27 16.69
C PRO A 141 1.78 7.75 15.74
N SER A 142 1.13 8.65 14.99
CA SER A 142 0.10 8.26 14.01
C SER A 142 0.67 7.41 12.90
N ILE A 143 1.80 7.81 12.30
CA ILE A 143 2.48 7.03 11.25
C ILE A 143 2.88 5.66 11.79
N GLU A 144 3.46 5.61 12.98
CA GLU A 144 3.82 4.34 13.60
C GLU A 144 2.61 3.41 13.73
N LYS A 145 1.46 3.94 14.13
CA LYS A 145 0.22 3.17 14.33
C LYS A 145 -0.36 2.65 13.02
N VAL A 146 -0.38 3.47 11.98
CA VAL A 146 -1.00 3.10 10.68
C VAL A 146 -0.06 2.38 9.72
N TYR A 147 1.23 2.31 10.02
CA TYR A 147 2.24 1.69 9.16
C TYR A 147 1.89 0.25 8.72
N PRO A 148 1.38 -0.65 9.60
CA PRO A 148 0.98 -1.99 9.18
C PRO A 148 -0.20 -1.98 8.20
N ALA A 149 -1.17 -1.09 8.41
CA ALA A 149 -2.33 -0.96 7.53
C ALA A 149 -1.92 -0.44 6.15
N LEU A 150 -1.01 0.55 6.08
CA LEU A 150 -0.42 1.03 4.83
C LEU A 150 0.34 -0.09 4.10
N THR A 151 1.16 -0.85 4.83
CA THR A 151 1.89 -1.99 4.25
C THR A 151 0.94 -3.02 3.65
N SER A 152 -0.14 -3.36 4.36
CA SER A 152 -1.16 -4.28 3.84
C SER A 152 -1.85 -3.73 2.58
N GLN A 153 -2.15 -2.43 2.54
CA GLN A 153 -2.73 -1.79 1.37
C GLN A 153 -1.79 -1.83 0.16
N PHE A 154 -0.47 -1.67 0.36
CA PHE A 154 0.51 -1.77 -0.73
C PHE A 154 0.60 -3.20 -1.29
N LEU A 155 0.54 -4.21 -0.43
CA LEU A 155 0.50 -5.61 -0.85
C LEU A 155 -0.77 -5.94 -1.65
N LEU A 156 -1.93 -5.46 -1.18
CA LEU A 156 -3.19 -5.63 -1.91
C LEU A 156 -3.13 -4.98 -3.29
N MET A 157 -2.54 -3.77 -3.39
CA MET A 157 -2.41 -3.08 -4.68
C MET A 157 -1.39 -3.77 -5.59
N MET A 158 -0.30 -4.31 -5.06
CA MET A 158 0.64 -5.11 -5.85
C MET A 158 -0.05 -6.35 -6.46
N GLN A 159 -0.92 -7.02 -5.71
CA GLN A 159 -1.70 -8.15 -6.24
C GLN A 159 -2.77 -7.67 -7.23
N ALA A 160 -3.43 -6.54 -6.96
CA ALA A 160 -4.41 -5.93 -7.86
C ALA A 160 -3.78 -5.41 -9.17
N SER A 161 -2.45 -5.24 -9.24
CA SER A 161 -1.75 -4.88 -10.47
C SER A 161 -1.98 -5.89 -11.60
N ALA A 162 -2.28 -7.15 -11.28
CA ALA A 162 -2.69 -8.17 -12.23
C ALA A 162 -3.83 -7.72 -13.17
N ILE A 163 -4.70 -6.83 -12.68
CA ILE A 163 -5.80 -6.25 -13.47
C ILE A 163 -5.28 -5.36 -14.61
N ALA A 164 -4.05 -4.83 -14.49
CA ALA A 164 -3.47 -4.00 -15.54
C ALA A 164 -3.17 -4.78 -16.83
N SER A 165 -3.07 -6.11 -16.76
CA SER A 165 -3.00 -6.98 -17.94
C SER A 165 -4.18 -6.79 -18.88
N GLN A 166 -5.35 -6.38 -18.37
CA GLN A 166 -6.56 -6.15 -19.14
C GLN A 166 -6.48 -4.93 -20.09
N ILE A 167 -5.55 -4.02 -19.83
CA ILE A 167 -5.21 -2.91 -20.74
C ILE A 167 -3.88 -3.15 -21.46
N SER A 168 -3.42 -4.41 -21.50
CA SER A 168 -2.14 -4.83 -22.12
C SER A 168 -0.91 -4.18 -21.47
N ALA A 169 -0.95 -3.86 -20.18
CA ALA A 169 0.25 -3.49 -19.45
C ALA A 169 1.11 -4.75 -19.22
N GLU A 170 2.37 -4.67 -19.63
CA GLU A 170 3.33 -5.77 -19.51
C GLU A 170 3.74 -5.97 -18.05
N GLU A 171 2.95 -6.76 -17.32
CA GLU A 171 3.24 -7.17 -15.95
C GLU A 171 3.17 -8.69 -15.83
N LEU A 172 3.37 -9.25 -14.65
CA LEU A 172 3.52 -10.70 -14.46
C LEU A 172 2.32 -11.53 -14.97
N THR A 173 1.08 -11.05 -14.82
CA THR A 173 -0.11 -11.75 -15.30
C THR A 173 -0.26 -11.63 -16.83
N ALA A 174 0.16 -10.53 -17.42
CA ALA A 174 0.21 -10.38 -18.89
C ALA A 174 1.19 -11.42 -19.48
N VAL A 175 2.36 -11.58 -18.86
CA VAL A 175 3.32 -12.63 -19.22
C VAL A 175 2.70 -14.02 -19.08
N ALA A 176 1.98 -14.28 -17.98
CA ALA A 176 1.27 -15.55 -17.80
C ALA A 176 0.29 -15.84 -18.93
N ASN A 177 -0.49 -14.83 -19.35
CA ASN A 177 -1.45 -14.96 -20.44
C ASN A 177 -0.78 -15.33 -21.76
N THR A 178 0.38 -14.72 -22.08
CA THR A 178 1.17 -15.05 -23.26
C THR A 178 1.71 -16.47 -23.19
N VAL A 179 2.39 -16.80 -22.09
CA VAL A 179 3.02 -18.12 -21.92
C VAL A 179 1.99 -19.26 -21.95
N GLN A 180 0.83 -19.10 -21.32
CA GLN A 180 -0.22 -20.13 -21.38
C GLN A 180 -0.78 -20.29 -22.79
N SER A 181 -0.87 -19.21 -23.57
CA SER A 181 -1.35 -19.27 -24.95
C SER A 181 -0.35 -19.98 -25.88
N ASP A 182 0.94 -19.77 -25.66
CA ASP A 182 2.01 -20.37 -26.46
C ASP A 182 2.24 -21.86 -26.11
N THR A 183 2.12 -22.20 -24.82
CA THR A 183 2.46 -23.55 -24.33
C THR A 183 1.24 -24.44 -24.12
N PHE A 184 0.02 -23.90 -24.11
CA PHE A 184 -1.22 -24.57 -23.72
C PHE A 184 -1.17 -25.23 -22.33
N ARG A 185 -0.28 -24.73 -21.43
CA ARG A 185 -0.06 -25.19 -20.05
C ARG A 185 -0.59 -24.19 -19.03
N SER A 186 -1.90 -24.04 -18.95
CA SER A 186 -2.50 -23.02 -18.08
C SER A 186 -2.23 -23.27 -16.60
N LEU A 187 -2.41 -24.51 -16.11
CA LEU A 187 -2.27 -24.83 -14.68
C LEU A 187 -0.83 -24.63 -14.21
N GLU A 188 0.14 -25.16 -14.95
CA GLU A 188 1.56 -25.05 -14.64
C GLU A 188 2.02 -23.59 -14.65
N THR A 189 1.58 -22.82 -15.66
CA THR A 189 1.89 -21.39 -15.78
C THR A 189 1.38 -20.61 -14.56
N TYR A 190 0.13 -20.80 -14.16
CA TYR A 190 -0.43 -20.07 -13.03
C TYR A 190 0.12 -20.54 -11.67
N ILE A 191 0.57 -21.79 -11.53
CA ILE A 191 1.32 -22.24 -10.35
C ILE A 191 2.64 -21.46 -10.22
N VAL A 192 3.40 -21.32 -11.32
CA VAL A 192 4.65 -20.54 -11.33
C VAL A 192 4.38 -19.07 -10.99
N VAL A 193 3.37 -18.47 -11.61
CA VAL A 193 3.00 -17.07 -11.38
C VAL A 193 2.52 -16.83 -9.94
N ALA A 194 1.74 -17.75 -9.37
CA ALA A 194 1.33 -17.68 -7.97
C ALA A 194 2.55 -17.73 -7.02
N GLY A 195 3.53 -18.60 -7.34
CA GLY A 195 4.80 -18.65 -6.61
C GLY A 195 5.57 -17.33 -6.69
N LEU A 196 5.65 -16.72 -7.88
CA LEU A 196 6.33 -15.43 -8.08
C LEU A 196 5.61 -14.28 -7.34
N TYR A 197 4.28 -14.20 -7.37
CA TYR A 197 3.52 -13.22 -6.57
C TYR A 197 3.72 -13.43 -5.07
N LEU A 198 3.80 -14.68 -4.61
CA LEU A 198 4.11 -14.99 -3.22
C LEU A 198 5.51 -14.47 -2.84
N VAL A 199 6.52 -14.74 -3.66
CA VAL A 199 7.89 -14.25 -3.45
C VAL A 199 7.92 -12.72 -3.42
N LEU A 200 7.29 -12.04 -4.39
CA LEU A 200 7.18 -10.58 -4.40
C LEU A 200 6.51 -10.05 -3.12
N SER A 201 5.42 -10.69 -2.68
CA SER A 201 4.73 -10.31 -1.44
C SER A 201 5.63 -10.46 -0.21
N LEU A 202 6.41 -11.54 -0.13
CA LEU A 202 7.37 -11.76 0.95
C LEU A 202 8.50 -10.73 0.94
N ILE A 203 9.03 -10.39 -0.24
CA ILE A 203 10.05 -9.34 -0.40
C ILE A 203 9.51 -8.00 0.11
N ILE A 204 8.31 -7.58 -0.33
CA ILE A 204 7.70 -6.32 0.12
C ILE A 204 7.47 -6.33 1.63
N LYS A 205 6.97 -7.44 2.21
CA LYS A 205 6.80 -7.58 3.66
C LYS A 205 8.13 -7.46 4.41
N LEU A 206 9.18 -8.09 3.90
CA LEU A 206 10.50 -8.05 4.50
C LEU A 206 11.08 -6.62 4.48
N ILE A 207 10.99 -5.95 3.32
CA ILE A 207 11.42 -4.55 3.18
C ILE A 207 10.63 -3.65 4.12
N ALA A 208 9.30 -3.77 4.14
CA ALA A 208 8.45 -2.99 5.03
C ALA A 208 8.78 -3.26 6.50
N TRP A 209 9.03 -4.51 6.87
CA TRP A 209 9.46 -4.85 8.22
C TRP A 209 10.80 -4.18 8.58
N GLN A 210 11.82 -4.26 7.71
CA GLN A 210 13.11 -3.61 7.93
C GLN A 210 12.98 -2.10 8.05
N VAL A 211 12.24 -1.46 7.13
CA VAL A 211 11.97 -0.02 7.17
C VAL A 211 11.27 0.37 8.47
N GLY A 212 10.27 -0.39 8.90
CA GLY A 212 9.57 -0.18 10.16
C GLY A 212 10.50 -0.26 11.39
N GLU A 213 11.41 -1.25 11.44
CA GLU A 213 12.38 -1.40 12.52
C GLU A 213 13.39 -0.22 12.57
N HIS A 214 13.75 0.35 11.42
CA HIS A 214 14.66 1.49 11.37
C HIS A 214 13.95 2.82 11.69
N LEU A 215 12.73 3.02 11.20
CA LEU A 215 11.99 4.26 11.41
C LEU A 215 11.41 4.38 12.83
N PHE A 216 10.95 3.26 13.42
CA PHE A 216 10.20 3.27 14.68
C PHE A 216 11.02 2.69 15.84
N LYS A 217 11.92 3.50 16.41
CA LYS A 217 12.80 3.12 17.54
C LYS A 217 12.01 2.61 18.75
N ARG A 218 10.82 3.14 19.02
CA ARG A 218 9.93 2.72 20.10
C ARG A 218 9.47 1.27 19.94
N ARG A 219 9.04 0.86 18.76
CA ARG A 219 8.67 -0.54 18.47
C ARG A 219 9.84 -1.49 18.67
N ARG A 220 11.02 -1.09 18.20
CA ARG A 220 12.26 -1.86 18.40
C ARG A 220 12.56 -2.05 19.88
N ALA A 221 12.46 -1.01 20.71
CA ALA A 221 12.70 -1.07 22.15
C ALA A 221 11.71 -2.01 22.85
N ILE A 222 10.41 -1.92 22.56
CA ILE A 222 9.36 -2.77 23.13
C ILE A 222 9.59 -4.24 22.75
N ARG A 223 9.93 -4.51 21.49
CA ARG A 223 10.20 -5.86 21.00
C ARG A 223 11.44 -6.48 21.65
N LEU A 224 12.50 -5.70 21.81
CA LEU A 224 13.73 -6.15 22.51
C LEU A 224 13.46 -6.43 24.00
N ALA A 225 12.65 -5.59 24.65
CA ALA A 225 12.24 -5.82 26.03
C ALA A 225 11.38 -7.08 26.18
N ALA A 226 10.43 -7.32 25.28
CA ALA A 226 9.62 -8.55 25.26
C ALA A 226 10.48 -9.80 25.03
N LYS A 227 11.45 -9.74 24.09
CA LYS A 227 12.38 -10.84 23.82
C LYS A 227 13.27 -11.15 25.04
N ARG A 228 13.74 -10.11 25.76
CA ARG A 228 14.52 -10.28 27.00
C ARG A 228 13.67 -10.86 28.12
N ALA A 229 12.38 -10.55 28.17
CA ALA A 229 11.45 -11.08 29.18
C ALA A 229 10.91 -12.48 28.85
N GLY A 230 11.34 -13.12 27.76
CA GLY A 230 10.84 -14.43 27.32
C GLY A 230 9.37 -14.43 26.92
N LYS A 231 8.76 -13.23 26.69
CA LYS A 231 7.35 -13.06 26.29
C LYS A 231 7.26 -12.91 24.78
N ALA A 232 6.17 -13.44 24.21
CA ALA A 232 5.85 -13.15 22.81
C ALA A 232 5.78 -11.63 22.58
N PRO A 233 6.28 -11.12 21.44
CA PRO A 233 6.20 -9.70 21.15
C PRO A 233 4.72 -9.27 21.18
N PRO A 234 4.40 -8.15 21.85
CA PRO A 234 3.02 -7.67 21.88
C PRO A 234 2.53 -7.40 20.47
N ASP A 235 1.27 -7.73 20.22
CA ASP A 235 0.58 -7.43 18.97
C ASP A 235 0.74 -5.93 18.66
N PRO A 236 1.24 -5.56 17.48
CA PRO A 236 1.39 -4.16 17.09
C PRO A 236 0.11 -3.33 17.22
N GLN A 237 -1.06 -3.99 17.19
CA GLN A 237 -2.38 -3.35 17.35
C GLN A 237 -2.80 -3.16 18.82
N ARG A 238 -2.14 -3.83 19.78
CA ARG A 238 -2.46 -3.78 21.22
C ARG A 238 -1.49 -2.96 22.06
N ILE A 239 -0.51 -2.30 21.48
CA ILE A 239 0.52 -1.57 22.24
C ILE A 239 -0.07 -0.43 23.08
N ASP A 240 -1.23 0.09 22.74
CA ASP A 240 -1.86 1.22 23.44
C ASP A 240 -2.59 0.84 24.74
N THR A 241 -2.76 -0.46 25.03
CA THR A 241 -3.48 -0.94 26.23
C THR A 241 -2.57 -1.34 27.40
N VAL A 242 -1.24 -1.28 27.22
CA VAL A 242 -0.25 -1.69 28.23
C VAL A 242 0.47 -0.46 28.82
N ILE A 243 -0.27 0.57 29.17
CA ILE A 243 0.17 1.51 30.20
C ILE A 243 -0.53 1.07 31.48
N PRO A 244 0.17 0.50 32.48
CA PRO A 244 -0.43 0.30 33.77
C PRO A 244 -0.89 1.67 34.27
N GLY A 245 -2.20 1.81 34.50
CA GLY A 245 -2.70 2.97 35.19
C GLY A 245 -1.88 3.17 36.47
N GLY A 246 -1.27 4.31 36.60
CA GLY A 246 -0.70 4.72 37.87
C GLY A 246 -1.81 4.63 38.92
N ALA A 247 -1.63 3.74 39.86
CA ALA A 247 -2.39 3.73 41.09
C ALA A 247 -2.26 5.11 41.74
N ALA A 248 -3.37 5.60 42.21
CA ALA A 248 -3.58 6.84 42.92
C ALA A 248 -2.56 7.13 44.01
#